data_21adb14f6f3afbf69f1086ca058e1872
#
_entry.id   21adb14f6f3afbf69f1086ca058e1872
#
_cell.length_a   1.000
_cell.length_b   1.000
_cell.length_c   1.000
_cell.angle_alpha   90.00
_cell.angle_beta   90.00
_cell.angle_gamma   90.00
#
_symmetry.space_group_name_H-M   'P 1'
#
loop_
_entity.id
_entity.type
_entity.pdbx_description
1 polymer ?
#
loop_
_entity_poly.entity_id
_entity_poly.type
_entity_poly.pdbx_seq_one_letter_code
_entity_poly.pdbx_strand_id
1 'polypeptide(L)'
;MKPVLFNFTDAELVDFVTKMGQPKFRATQIRDWLNRGAPDFESMKNLPEKLRRELDESAQTLPVRVVKKLESSDGQTTKFLLELGDCEQIECVLMRTSYGNSVCVSSQAGCAMGCKFCASTLLGLKRNLTVNEIYSQILVAQWELRSDRFSDRSVRPNGDANNGDVSHIVVMGTGEPLQNTENVIGFIERANSDMGIGWRKITVSTCGVVPGIRDLTKWGRPINLAISLHAPTDELRSKIMPINNKYKIDAVLSAAFEFSNLHNRQLMIEYILLAVRDDNGDVELLNCTPEYAEKLSDLLRGKNCMVNLIPWNAVDERDFVSPSGNAVHRFQDILIKNGIHTRIRRERGNDIGSACGQLRLKHKSEQ
;
A
#
# COMPACT_ATOMS: atom_id res chain seq x y z
N MET A 1 6.16 -15.27 -23.87
CA MET A 1 6.28 -14.96 -22.42
C MET A 1 6.21 -16.27 -21.67
N LYS A 2 7.08 -16.49 -20.66
CA LYS A 2 7.05 -17.70 -19.84
C LYS A 2 5.80 -17.73 -18.96
N PRO A 3 5.13 -18.88 -18.75
CA PRO A 3 3.99 -18.96 -17.84
C PRO A 3 4.40 -18.70 -16.40
N VAL A 4 3.52 -18.08 -15.64
CA VAL A 4 3.70 -17.80 -14.21
C VAL A 4 3.02 -18.91 -13.41
N LEU A 5 3.81 -19.78 -12.76
CA LEU A 5 3.27 -20.97 -12.09
C LEU A 5 2.38 -20.63 -10.89
N PHE A 6 2.60 -19.48 -10.25
CA PHE A 6 1.73 -19.01 -9.17
C PHE A 6 0.28 -18.78 -9.62
N ASN A 7 0.05 -18.48 -10.88
CA ASN A 7 -1.28 -18.27 -11.45
C ASN A 7 -2.02 -19.57 -11.79
N PHE A 8 -1.32 -20.68 -11.79
CA PHE A 8 -1.90 -21.98 -12.11
C PHE A 8 -2.78 -22.50 -10.97
N THR A 9 -3.86 -23.17 -11.30
CA THR A 9 -4.58 -24.06 -10.38
C THR A 9 -3.70 -25.28 -10.06
N ASP A 10 -4.04 -26.06 -9.04
CA ASP A 10 -3.29 -27.25 -8.71
C ASP A 10 -3.34 -28.30 -9.84
N ALA A 11 -4.48 -28.38 -10.54
CA ALA A 11 -4.64 -29.26 -11.70
C ALA A 11 -3.73 -28.85 -12.87
N GLU A 12 -3.67 -27.56 -13.18
CA GLU A 12 -2.78 -27.02 -14.23
C GLU A 12 -1.31 -27.21 -13.86
N LEU A 13 -0.95 -27.06 -12.60
CA LEU A 13 0.42 -27.28 -12.13
C LEU A 13 0.81 -28.77 -12.23
N VAL A 14 -0.10 -29.69 -11.87
CA VAL A 14 0.09 -31.14 -12.08
C VAL A 14 0.27 -31.46 -13.56
N ASP A 15 -0.55 -30.91 -14.43
CA ASP A 15 -0.43 -31.12 -15.88
C ASP A 15 0.90 -30.58 -16.42
N PHE A 16 1.30 -29.39 -15.99
CA PHE A 16 2.56 -28.78 -16.38
C PHE A 16 3.78 -29.64 -16.01
N VAL A 17 3.88 -30.08 -14.76
CA VAL A 17 5.03 -30.93 -14.35
C VAL A 17 5.01 -32.30 -15.00
N THR A 18 3.82 -32.85 -15.26
CA THR A 18 3.69 -34.18 -15.94
C THR A 18 4.17 -34.07 -17.40
N LYS A 19 3.83 -32.95 -18.10
CA LYS A 19 4.38 -32.70 -19.45
C LYS A 19 5.88 -32.53 -19.49
N MET A 20 6.51 -32.16 -18.38
CA MET A 20 7.98 -32.14 -18.20
C MET A 20 8.55 -33.50 -17.84
N GLY A 21 7.76 -34.58 -17.86
CA GLY A 21 8.20 -35.93 -17.47
C GLY A 21 8.43 -36.11 -15.95
N GLN A 22 7.86 -35.23 -15.12
CA GLN A 22 8.03 -35.28 -13.68
C GLN A 22 6.83 -35.95 -12.98
N PRO A 23 7.05 -36.61 -11.84
CA PRO A 23 5.98 -37.21 -11.05
C PRO A 23 5.03 -36.10 -10.50
N LYS A 24 3.74 -36.43 -10.38
CA LYS A 24 2.67 -35.49 -9.94
C LYS A 24 2.96 -34.81 -8.59
N PHE A 25 3.62 -35.50 -7.64
CA PHE A 25 3.92 -34.92 -6.33
C PHE A 25 4.88 -33.70 -6.41
N ARG A 26 5.61 -33.53 -7.53
CA ARG A 26 6.44 -32.35 -7.74
C ARG A 26 5.60 -31.08 -7.81
N ALA A 27 4.36 -31.16 -8.32
CA ALA A 27 3.45 -30.02 -8.31
C ALA A 27 3.16 -29.53 -6.89
N THR A 28 2.91 -30.44 -5.93
CA THR A 28 2.72 -30.08 -4.52
C THR A 28 3.96 -29.39 -3.94
N GLN A 29 5.16 -29.94 -4.20
CA GLN A 29 6.40 -29.32 -3.74
C GLN A 29 6.60 -27.91 -4.29
N ILE A 30 6.33 -27.72 -5.58
CA ILE A 30 6.41 -26.39 -6.23
C ILE A 30 5.36 -25.48 -5.62
N ARG A 31 4.12 -25.92 -5.45
CA ARG A 31 3.03 -25.14 -4.85
C ARG A 31 3.40 -24.63 -3.45
N ASP A 32 3.99 -25.49 -2.62
CA ASP A 32 4.44 -25.13 -1.28
C ASP A 32 5.47 -24.00 -1.30
N TRP A 33 6.43 -24.04 -2.25
CA TRP A 33 7.41 -22.97 -2.40
C TRP A 33 6.80 -21.66 -2.93
N LEU A 34 5.90 -21.76 -3.91
CA LEU A 34 5.20 -20.60 -4.45
C LEU A 34 4.36 -19.90 -3.36
N ASN A 35 3.67 -20.67 -2.51
CA ASN A 35 2.91 -20.13 -1.39
C ASN A 35 3.79 -19.51 -0.28
N ARG A 36 5.05 -19.90 -0.20
CA ARG A 36 6.06 -19.29 0.67
C ARG A 36 6.66 -18.01 0.08
N GLY A 37 6.39 -17.71 -1.19
CA GLY A 37 6.92 -16.56 -1.90
C GLY A 37 8.30 -16.75 -2.49
N ALA A 38 8.71 -17.99 -2.81
CA ALA A 38 10.00 -18.27 -3.43
C ALA A 38 10.20 -17.37 -4.68
N PRO A 39 11.26 -16.54 -4.72
CA PRO A 39 11.46 -15.58 -5.80
C PRO A 39 11.92 -16.24 -7.09
N ASP A 40 12.55 -17.40 -6.98
CA ASP A 40 13.15 -18.17 -8.07
C ASP A 40 13.09 -19.67 -7.79
N PHE A 41 13.38 -20.48 -8.81
CA PHE A 41 13.40 -21.93 -8.68
C PHE A 41 14.65 -22.45 -7.96
N GLU A 42 15.74 -21.66 -7.96
CA GLU A 42 16.97 -22.03 -7.26
C GLU A 42 16.75 -22.10 -5.74
N SER A 43 15.85 -21.30 -5.20
CA SER A 43 15.43 -21.34 -3.78
C SER A 43 14.73 -22.63 -3.38
N MET A 44 14.17 -23.41 -4.33
CA MET A 44 13.38 -24.63 -4.09
C MET A 44 14.27 -25.85 -3.83
N LYS A 45 15.01 -25.84 -2.72
CA LYS A 45 16.12 -26.79 -2.44
C LYS A 45 15.72 -28.26 -2.34
N ASN A 46 14.45 -28.62 -2.15
CA ASN A 46 13.96 -29.99 -2.17
C ASN A 46 13.64 -30.53 -3.58
N LEU A 47 13.76 -29.67 -4.62
CA LEU A 47 13.69 -30.11 -6.01
C LEU A 47 15.07 -30.46 -6.55
N PRO A 48 15.20 -31.50 -7.43
CA PRO A 48 16.45 -31.81 -8.12
C PRO A 48 16.98 -30.59 -8.88
N GLU A 49 18.28 -30.40 -8.89
CA GLU A 49 18.96 -29.31 -9.56
C GLU A 49 18.59 -29.23 -11.06
N LYS A 50 18.57 -30.36 -11.74
CA LYS A 50 18.15 -30.45 -13.14
C LYS A 50 16.74 -29.89 -13.34
N LEU A 51 15.78 -30.28 -12.50
CA LEU A 51 14.40 -29.79 -12.58
C LEU A 51 14.33 -28.27 -12.33
N ARG A 52 15.09 -27.74 -11.36
CA ARG A 52 15.13 -26.30 -11.09
C ARG A 52 15.58 -25.51 -12.31
N ARG A 53 16.62 -25.99 -13.02
CA ARG A 53 17.09 -25.35 -14.26
C ARG A 53 16.05 -25.42 -15.39
N GLU A 54 15.45 -26.61 -15.60
CA GLU A 54 14.39 -26.76 -16.61
C GLU A 54 13.17 -25.86 -16.34
N LEU A 55 12.79 -25.69 -15.07
CA LEU A 55 11.74 -24.78 -14.64
C LEU A 55 12.12 -23.32 -14.91
N ASP A 56 13.34 -22.92 -14.60
CA ASP A 56 13.83 -21.54 -14.82
C ASP A 56 13.86 -21.18 -16.31
N GLU A 57 14.17 -22.14 -17.17
CA GLU A 57 14.12 -21.96 -18.62
C GLU A 57 12.69 -21.84 -19.17
N SER A 58 11.70 -22.51 -18.54
CA SER A 58 10.36 -22.69 -19.08
C SER A 58 9.27 -21.86 -18.41
N ALA A 59 9.47 -21.36 -17.19
CA ALA A 59 8.44 -20.71 -16.39
C ALA A 59 8.98 -19.57 -15.53
N GLN A 60 8.07 -18.89 -14.82
CA GLN A 60 8.35 -17.94 -13.73
C GLN A 60 7.63 -18.39 -12.46
N THR A 61 8.18 -18.07 -11.30
CA THR A 61 7.58 -18.40 -9.99
C THR A 61 6.36 -17.52 -9.70
N LEU A 62 6.59 -16.23 -9.54
CA LEU A 62 5.59 -15.22 -9.17
C LEU A 62 5.29 -14.27 -10.34
N PRO A 63 4.12 -13.59 -10.35
CA PRO A 63 3.79 -12.59 -11.38
C PRO A 63 4.56 -11.27 -11.20
N VAL A 64 5.44 -11.19 -10.20
CA VAL A 64 6.31 -10.03 -9.93
C VAL A 64 7.75 -10.49 -9.76
N ARG A 65 8.70 -9.67 -10.19
CA ARG A 65 10.14 -9.87 -10.02
C ARG A 65 10.74 -8.68 -9.27
N VAL A 66 11.54 -8.93 -8.23
CA VAL A 66 12.26 -7.87 -7.51
C VAL A 66 13.39 -7.35 -8.42
N VAL A 67 13.30 -6.07 -8.80
CA VAL A 67 14.32 -5.37 -9.61
C VAL A 67 15.30 -4.64 -8.72
N LYS A 68 14.80 -4.01 -7.65
CA LYS A 68 15.62 -3.25 -6.71
C LYS A 68 15.06 -3.38 -5.30
N LYS A 69 15.95 -3.48 -4.34
CA LYS A 69 15.66 -3.44 -2.90
C LYS A 69 16.43 -2.27 -2.29
N LEU A 70 15.74 -1.46 -1.48
CA LEU A 70 16.32 -0.39 -0.69
C LEU A 70 15.92 -0.58 0.76
N GLU A 71 16.85 -0.40 1.67
CA GLU A 71 16.62 -0.50 3.11
C GLU A 71 16.93 0.84 3.77
N SER A 72 16.04 1.29 4.68
CA SER A 72 16.25 2.52 5.44
C SER A 72 17.43 2.36 6.40
N SER A 73 18.08 3.47 6.71
CA SER A 73 19.26 3.52 7.58
C SER A 73 19.01 2.96 8.99
N ASP A 74 17.76 2.99 9.46
CA ASP A 74 17.33 2.42 10.74
C ASP A 74 16.92 0.93 10.64
N GLY A 75 16.97 0.30 9.46
CA GLY A 75 16.56 -1.08 9.20
C GLY A 75 15.06 -1.36 9.37
N GLN A 76 14.24 -0.32 9.66
CA GLN A 76 12.82 -0.51 9.95
C GLN A 76 11.96 -0.58 8.68
N THR A 77 12.47 -0.11 7.55
CA THR A 77 11.71 -0.03 6.30
C THR A 77 12.50 -0.62 5.14
N THR A 78 11.87 -1.50 4.37
CA THR A 78 12.44 -2.04 3.12
C THR A 78 11.48 -1.72 1.98
N LYS A 79 11.98 -1.03 0.95
CA LYS A 79 11.25 -0.76 -0.28
C LYS A 79 11.70 -1.71 -1.39
N PHE A 80 10.74 -2.32 -2.07
CA PHE A 80 10.96 -3.15 -3.24
C PHE A 80 10.41 -2.45 -4.48
N LEU A 81 11.23 -2.38 -5.52
CA LEU A 81 10.80 -2.11 -6.88
C LEU A 81 10.54 -3.46 -7.54
N LEU A 82 9.31 -3.67 -7.97
CA LEU A 82 8.82 -4.91 -8.55
C LEU A 82 8.46 -4.70 -10.01
N GLU A 83 8.93 -5.57 -10.89
CA GLU A 83 8.57 -5.62 -12.29
C GLU A 83 7.48 -6.66 -12.53
N LEU A 84 6.48 -6.29 -13.28
CA LEU A 84 5.36 -7.12 -13.71
C LEU A 84 5.67 -7.82 -15.03
N GLY A 85 4.87 -8.81 -15.41
CA GLY A 85 5.07 -9.58 -16.63
C GLY A 85 5.05 -8.77 -17.93
N ASP A 86 4.44 -7.60 -17.95
CA ASP A 86 4.39 -6.64 -19.06
C ASP A 86 5.46 -5.55 -18.99
N CYS A 87 6.48 -5.72 -18.15
CA CYS A 87 7.55 -4.77 -17.88
C CYS A 87 7.08 -3.44 -17.23
N GLU A 88 5.84 -3.34 -16.79
CA GLU A 88 5.44 -2.25 -15.91
C GLU A 88 6.03 -2.50 -14.51
N GLN A 89 6.25 -1.41 -13.77
CA GLN A 89 6.87 -1.48 -12.45
C GLN A 89 5.95 -0.93 -11.38
N ILE A 90 6.02 -1.50 -10.20
CA ILE A 90 5.30 -1.04 -9.01
C ILE A 90 6.23 -1.03 -7.81
N GLU A 91 5.85 -0.33 -6.76
CA GLU A 91 6.60 -0.33 -5.50
C GLU A 91 5.76 -0.92 -4.38
N CYS A 92 6.44 -1.62 -3.48
CA CYS A 92 5.88 -2.18 -2.26
C CYS A 92 6.82 -1.89 -1.10
N VAL A 93 6.29 -1.67 0.09
CA VAL A 93 7.07 -1.27 1.26
C VAL A 93 6.76 -2.19 2.44
N LEU A 94 7.79 -2.84 2.95
CA LEU A 94 7.75 -3.57 4.22
C LEU A 94 8.16 -2.61 5.35
N MET A 95 7.35 -2.55 6.40
CA MET A 95 7.60 -1.74 7.60
C MET A 95 7.61 -2.66 8.82
N ARG A 96 8.74 -2.69 9.52
CA ARG A 96 8.90 -3.41 10.79
C ARG A 96 8.50 -2.47 11.92
N THR A 97 7.53 -2.86 12.73
CA THR A 97 7.02 -2.03 13.82
C THR A 97 6.93 -2.82 15.12
N SER A 98 6.83 -2.15 16.26
CA SER A 98 6.69 -2.80 17.56
C SER A 98 5.38 -3.60 17.71
N TYR A 99 4.36 -3.33 16.89
CA TYR A 99 3.09 -4.05 16.88
C TYR A 99 2.97 -5.10 15.77
N GLY A 100 4.03 -5.31 14.99
CA GLY A 100 4.13 -6.31 13.94
C GLY A 100 4.65 -5.77 12.61
N ASN A 101 4.78 -6.66 11.62
CA ASN A 101 5.25 -6.30 10.29
C ASN A 101 4.06 -5.90 9.40
N SER A 102 4.14 -4.72 8.81
CA SER A 102 3.13 -4.15 7.93
C SER A 102 3.66 -4.05 6.51
N VAL A 103 2.82 -4.40 5.53
CA VAL A 103 3.16 -4.24 4.10
C VAL A 103 2.23 -3.22 3.46
N CYS A 104 2.84 -2.20 2.83
CA CYS A 104 2.15 -1.25 1.98
C CYS A 104 2.18 -1.76 0.53
N VAL A 105 1.01 -2.08 -0.01
CA VAL A 105 0.87 -2.65 -1.36
C VAL A 105 0.28 -1.66 -2.34
N SER A 106 0.73 -1.75 -3.59
CA SER A 106 0.18 -1.05 -4.74
C SER A 106 -1.01 -1.81 -5.32
N SER A 107 -2.00 -1.10 -5.82
CA SER A 107 -3.22 -1.66 -6.44
C SER A 107 -3.30 -1.45 -7.95
N GLN A 108 -2.46 -0.57 -8.49
CA GLN A 108 -2.39 -0.24 -9.91
C GLN A 108 -0.94 -0.01 -10.34
N ALA A 109 -0.64 -0.15 -11.62
CA ALA A 109 0.56 0.39 -12.25
C ALA A 109 0.25 1.84 -12.67
N GLY A 110 0.83 2.81 -11.94
CA GLY A 110 0.47 4.23 -12.03
C GLY A 110 -0.86 4.60 -11.39
N CYS A 111 -1.33 5.84 -11.56
CA CYS A 111 -2.57 6.33 -10.96
C CYS A 111 -3.19 7.46 -11.80
N ALA A 112 -4.52 7.40 -12.03
CA ALA A 112 -5.26 8.40 -12.82
C ALA A 112 -5.82 9.56 -12.00
N MET A 113 -5.67 9.57 -10.66
CA MET A 113 -6.38 10.52 -9.78
C MET A 113 -5.89 11.96 -9.91
N GLY A 114 -4.67 12.18 -10.36
CA GLY A 114 -4.11 13.51 -10.63
C GLY A 114 -3.87 14.36 -9.37
N CYS A 115 -3.78 13.75 -8.19
CA CYS A 115 -3.46 14.46 -6.94
C CYS A 115 -2.15 15.24 -7.09
N LYS A 116 -2.18 16.56 -6.85
CA LYS A 116 -1.08 17.46 -7.18
C LYS A 116 0.17 17.24 -6.32
N PHE A 117 0.03 16.65 -5.16
CA PHE A 117 1.09 16.40 -4.19
C PHE A 117 1.72 14.99 -4.30
N CYS A 118 1.18 14.10 -5.17
CA CYS A 118 1.55 12.69 -5.19
C CYS A 118 2.39 12.34 -6.42
N ALA A 119 3.51 11.65 -6.21
CA ALA A 119 4.38 11.17 -7.28
C ALA A 119 3.75 10.07 -8.14
N SER A 120 2.89 9.22 -7.57
CA SER A 120 2.25 8.10 -8.28
C SER A 120 1.37 8.54 -9.47
N THR A 121 1.00 9.82 -9.55
CA THR A 121 0.17 10.36 -10.64
C THR A 121 0.98 10.93 -11.80
N LEU A 122 2.32 11.01 -11.69
CA LEU A 122 3.19 11.65 -12.69
C LEU A 122 3.14 10.95 -14.05
N LEU A 123 3.09 9.61 -14.05
CA LEU A 123 3.10 8.80 -15.26
C LEU A 123 1.69 8.35 -15.72
N GLY A 124 0.64 8.82 -15.02
CA GLY A 124 -0.74 8.39 -15.28
C GLY A 124 -0.98 6.91 -14.94
N LEU A 125 -2.19 6.44 -15.22
CA LEU A 125 -2.56 5.04 -15.04
C LEU A 125 -2.15 4.22 -16.27
N LYS A 126 -1.49 3.09 -16.05
CA LYS A 126 -1.23 2.07 -17.08
C LYS A 126 -2.32 1.01 -17.06
N ARG A 127 -2.49 0.34 -15.91
CA ARG A 127 -3.53 -0.67 -15.71
C ARG A 127 -3.78 -0.98 -14.23
N ASN A 128 -4.87 -1.67 -13.99
CA ASN A 128 -5.15 -2.32 -12.71
C ASN A 128 -4.23 -3.53 -12.51
N LEU A 129 -3.86 -3.79 -11.26
CA LEU A 129 -3.20 -5.04 -10.88
C LEU A 129 -4.23 -6.14 -10.66
N THR A 130 -3.86 -7.37 -11.01
CA THR A 130 -4.63 -8.57 -10.72
C THR A 130 -4.52 -8.95 -9.24
N VAL A 131 -5.42 -9.81 -8.76
CA VAL A 131 -5.37 -10.39 -7.40
C VAL A 131 -3.97 -10.94 -7.08
N ASN A 132 -3.40 -11.73 -8.00
CA ASN A 132 -2.11 -12.38 -7.79
C ASN A 132 -0.94 -11.41 -7.78
N GLU A 133 -0.97 -10.34 -8.58
CA GLU A 133 0.06 -9.30 -8.57
C GLU A 133 0.02 -8.48 -7.27
N ILE A 134 -1.18 -8.18 -6.72
CA ILE A 134 -1.30 -7.50 -5.43
C ILE A 134 -0.82 -8.43 -4.31
N TYR A 135 -1.27 -9.69 -4.31
CA TYR A 135 -0.92 -10.68 -3.29
C TYR A 135 0.58 -11.01 -3.28
N SER A 136 1.22 -11.07 -4.45
CA SER A 136 2.65 -11.37 -4.55
C SER A 136 3.55 -10.34 -3.89
N GLN A 137 3.08 -9.09 -3.73
CA GLN A 137 3.81 -8.08 -2.98
C GLN A 137 3.96 -8.47 -1.50
N ILE A 138 2.93 -9.11 -0.91
CA ILE A 138 3.03 -9.64 0.45
C ILE A 138 3.99 -10.82 0.50
N LEU A 139 3.94 -11.71 -0.49
CA LEU A 139 4.84 -12.86 -0.55
C LEU A 139 6.30 -12.45 -0.63
N VAL A 140 6.63 -11.41 -1.42
CA VAL A 140 7.98 -10.83 -1.48
C VAL A 140 8.42 -10.32 -0.11
N ALA A 141 7.57 -9.55 0.57
CA ALA A 141 7.87 -9.04 1.92
C ALA A 141 7.99 -10.18 2.94
N GLN A 142 7.15 -11.21 2.83
CA GLN A 142 7.19 -12.39 3.69
C GLN A 142 8.47 -13.21 3.49
N TRP A 143 8.92 -13.35 2.24
CA TRP A 143 10.18 -13.99 1.92
C TRP A 143 11.37 -13.25 2.52
N GLU A 144 11.39 -11.94 2.42
CA GLU A 144 12.41 -11.08 3.03
C GLU A 144 12.52 -11.30 4.54
N LEU A 145 11.38 -11.24 5.25
CA LEU A 145 11.33 -11.46 6.69
C LEU A 145 11.82 -12.84 7.12
N ARG A 146 11.66 -13.85 6.27
CA ARG A 146 12.12 -15.21 6.54
C ARG A 146 13.60 -15.41 6.18
N SER A 147 14.08 -14.74 5.14
CA SER A 147 15.48 -14.78 4.72
C SER A 147 16.42 -14.18 5.75
N ASP A 148 16.00 -13.08 6.39
CA ASP A 148 16.74 -12.46 7.49
C ASP A 148 16.98 -13.42 8.66
N ARG A 149 16.05 -14.33 8.92
CA ARG A 149 16.16 -15.34 9.98
C ARG A 149 17.11 -16.51 9.66
N PHE A 150 17.29 -16.82 8.38
CA PHE A 150 18.21 -17.88 7.96
C PHE A 150 19.66 -17.40 8.00
N SER A 151 19.90 -16.09 7.91
CA SER A 151 21.23 -15.48 7.93
C SER A 151 21.77 -15.24 9.35
N ASP A 152 20.91 -15.04 10.34
CA ASP A 152 21.31 -14.81 11.73
C ASP A 152 20.50 -15.67 12.73
N ARG A 153 21.09 -16.82 13.13
CA ARG A 153 20.53 -17.70 14.16
C ARG A 153 20.52 -17.08 15.58
N SER A 154 21.16 -15.94 15.78
CA SER A 154 21.27 -15.27 17.09
C SER A 154 20.11 -14.32 17.40
N VAL A 155 19.39 -13.85 16.38
CA VAL A 155 18.22 -13.00 16.55
C VAL A 155 16.97 -13.84 16.78
N ARG A 156 16.77 -14.29 18.02
CA ARG A 156 15.44 -14.69 18.48
C ARG A 156 14.63 -13.40 18.68
N PRO A 157 13.48 -13.20 17.99
CA PRO A 157 12.58 -12.13 18.35
C PRO A 157 12.18 -12.35 19.81
N ASN A 158 12.39 -11.37 20.67
CA ASN A 158 11.86 -11.37 22.03
C ASN A 158 10.36 -11.67 21.95
N GLY A 159 9.95 -12.83 22.44
CA GLY A 159 8.64 -13.21 22.97
C GLY A 159 7.35 -12.76 22.29
N ASP A 160 7.39 -12.14 21.12
CA ASP A 160 6.22 -11.58 20.46
C ASP A 160 5.44 -12.65 19.68
N ALA A 161 4.14 -12.69 19.96
CA ALA A 161 3.14 -13.61 19.42
C ALA A 161 2.95 -13.54 17.88
N ASN A 162 3.69 -12.72 17.19
CA ASN A 162 3.68 -12.53 15.73
C ASN A 162 4.91 -13.13 15.06
N ASN A 163 5.28 -14.32 15.33
CA ASN A 163 6.24 -15.21 14.60
C ASN A 163 7.14 -14.56 13.50
N GLY A 164 7.27 -13.22 13.48
CA GLY A 164 8.01 -12.38 12.53
C GLY A 164 7.45 -12.40 11.11
N ASP A 165 6.24 -12.86 10.89
CA ASP A 165 5.55 -12.86 9.60
C ASP A 165 4.81 -11.53 9.37
N VAL A 166 4.38 -11.29 8.13
CA VAL A 166 3.50 -10.16 7.80
C VAL A 166 2.20 -10.30 8.58
N SER A 167 1.84 -9.25 9.32
CA SER A 167 0.68 -9.24 10.20
C SER A 167 -0.35 -8.15 9.86
N HIS A 168 0.06 -7.10 9.15
CA HIS A 168 -0.79 -5.98 8.76
C HIS A 168 -0.60 -5.64 7.29
N ILE A 169 -1.67 -5.18 6.65
CA ILE A 169 -1.65 -4.74 5.25
C ILE A 169 -2.26 -3.35 5.16
N VAL A 170 -1.60 -2.46 4.41
CA VAL A 170 -2.19 -1.18 4.01
C VAL A 170 -2.17 -1.07 2.49
N VAL A 171 -3.35 -0.87 1.88
CA VAL A 171 -3.48 -0.63 0.44
C VAL A 171 -3.38 0.88 0.24
N MET A 172 -2.13 1.37 0.29
CA MET A 172 -1.77 2.79 0.26
C MET A 172 -0.56 3.06 -0.65
N GLY A 173 -0.17 2.07 -1.46
CA GLY A 173 0.89 2.20 -2.45
C GLY A 173 0.43 2.94 -3.70
N THR A 174 1.02 2.62 -4.84
CA THR A 174 0.65 3.22 -6.12
C THR A 174 -0.76 2.79 -6.55
N GLY A 175 -1.58 3.78 -6.94
CA GLY A 175 -2.93 3.56 -7.46
C GLY A 175 -4.06 4.00 -6.52
N GLU A 176 -5.27 4.03 -7.08
CA GLU A 176 -6.52 4.19 -6.34
C GLU A 176 -7.19 2.82 -6.21
N PRO A 177 -7.21 2.22 -5.01
CA PRO A 177 -7.69 0.85 -4.84
C PRO A 177 -9.17 0.67 -5.22
N LEU A 178 -10.00 1.69 -5.04
CA LEU A 178 -11.42 1.61 -5.36
C LEU A 178 -11.75 1.92 -6.83
N GLN A 179 -10.75 2.09 -7.69
CA GLN A 179 -10.85 1.92 -9.14
C GLN A 179 -10.49 0.49 -9.60
N ASN A 180 -10.02 -0.34 -8.66
CA ASN A 180 -9.69 -1.73 -8.86
C ASN A 180 -10.39 -2.62 -7.82
N THR A 181 -11.63 -2.29 -7.46
CA THR A 181 -12.33 -2.81 -6.27
C THR A 181 -12.41 -4.33 -6.27
N GLU A 182 -12.76 -4.97 -7.40
CA GLU A 182 -12.91 -6.43 -7.49
C GLU A 182 -11.59 -7.16 -7.18
N ASN A 183 -10.48 -6.74 -7.78
CA ASN A 183 -9.18 -7.35 -7.52
C ASN A 183 -8.67 -7.06 -6.10
N VAL A 184 -8.98 -5.87 -5.56
CA VAL A 184 -8.63 -5.52 -4.18
C VAL A 184 -9.42 -6.38 -3.19
N ILE A 185 -10.71 -6.59 -3.39
CA ILE A 185 -11.53 -7.49 -2.58
C ILE A 185 -10.99 -8.92 -2.67
N GLY A 186 -10.79 -9.45 -3.87
CA GLY A 186 -10.26 -10.81 -4.06
C GLY A 186 -8.88 -11.00 -3.42
N PHE A 187 -8.03 -9.99 -3.50
CA PHE A 187 -6.74 -9.98 -2.81
C PHE A 187 -6.88 -10.02 -1.29
N ILE A 188 -7.79 -9.22 -0.71
CA ILE A 188 -8.02 -9.18 0.73
C ILE A 188 -8.59 -10.52 1.24
N GLU A 189 -9.52 -11.12 0.51
CA GLU A 189 -10.05 -12.45 0.82
C GLU A 189 -8.95 -13.50 0.82
N ARG A 190 -8.07 -13.46 -0.18
CA ARG A 190 -6.93 -14.36 -0.28
C ARG A 190 -5.93 -14.15 0.86
N ALA A 191 -5.61 -12.91 1.22
CA ALA A 191 -4.73 -12.62 2.36
C ALA A 191 -5.31 -13.12 3.69
N ASN A 192 -6.63 -13.07 3.85
CA ASN A 192 -7.31 -13.62 5.01
C ASN A 192 -7.31 -15.15 5.02
N SER A 193 -7.66 -15.80 3.89
CA SER A 193 -7.75 -17.28 3.81
C SER A 193 -6.38 -17.96 3.88
N ASP A 194 -5.40 -17.47 3.13
CA ASP A 194 -4.13 -18.17 2.92
C ASP A 194 -3.09 -17.84 3.99
N MET A 195 -3.14 -16.61 4.54
CA MET A 195 -2.16 -16.13 5.54
C MET A 195 -2.77 -15.88 6.92
N GLY A 196 -4.09 -16.03 7.10
CA GLY A 196 -4.76 -15.78 8.37
C GLY A 196 -4.73 -14.32 8.82
N ILE A 197 -4.48 -13.36 7.91
CA ILE A 197 -4.46 -11.94 8.25
C ILE A 197 -5.90 -11.48 8.51
N GLY A 198 -6.21 -11.18 9.79
CA GLY A 198 -7.56 -10.77 10.18
C GLY A 198 -8.02 -9.49 9.48
N TRP A 199 -9.30 -9.39 9.15
CA TRP A 199 -9.92 -8.24 8.46
C TRP A 199 -9.54 -6.89 9.08
N ARG A 200 -9.51 -6.81 10.41
CA ARG A 200 -9.18 -5.60 11.17
C ARG A 200 -7.70 -5.19 11.10
N LYS A 201 -6.86 -6.04 10.54
CA LYS A 201 -5.42 -5.77 10.29
C LYS A 201 -5.17 -5.28 8.85
N ILE A 202 -6.21 -5.13 8.06
CA ILE A 202 -6.15 -4.66 6.68
C ILE A 202 -6.80 -3.29 6.59
N THR A 203 -6.11 -2.34 6.00
CA THR A 203 -6.58 -0.98 5.77
C THR A 203 -6.60 -0.68 4.28
N VAL A 204 -7.73 -0.23 3.76
CA VAL A 204 -7.86 0.30 2.41
C VAL A 204 -7.99 1.82 2.51
N SER A 205 -7.12 2.55 1.79
CA SER A 205 -7.19 4.01 1.70
C SER A 205 -7.65 4.43 0.31
N THR A 206 -8.61 5.34 0.25
CA THR A 206 -9.14 5.84 -1.01
C THR A 206 -9.19 7.37 -1.04
N CYS A 207 -9.02 7.94 -2.21
CA CYS A 207 -9.28 9.37 -2.45
C CYS A 207 -10.78 9.72 -2.51
N GLY A 208 -11.67 8.75 -2.26
CA GLY A 208 -13.11 8.98 -2.19
C GLY A 208 -13.87 8.58 -3.45
N VAL A 209 -13.56 7.43 -4.04
CA VAL A 209 -14.34 6.83 -5.13
C VAL A 209 -15.62 6.24 -4.54
N VAL A 210 -16.68 7.05 -4.49
CA VAL A 210 -17.96 6.72 -3.80
C VAL A 210 -18.56 5.39 -4.23
N PRO A 211 -18.63 5.00 -5.53
CA PRO A 211 -19.11 3.68 -5.91
C PRO A 211 -18.32 2.54 -5.27
N GLY A 212 -16.98 2.61 -5.28
CA GLY A 212 -16.13 1.60 -4.66
C GLY A 212 -16.29 1.53 -3.15
N ILE A 213 -16.52 2.65 -2.44
CA ILE A 213 -16.85 2.64 -1.00
C ILE A 213 -18.16 1.87 -0.76
N ARG A 214 -19.18 2.10 -1.60
CA ARG A 214 -20.46 1.38 -1.52
C ARG A 214 -20.29 -0.11 -1.83
N ASP A 215 -19.41 -0.49 -2.74
CA ASP A 215 -19.11 -1.89 -3.03
C ASP A 215 -18.43 -2.57 -1.84
N LEU A 216 -17.50 -1.89 -1.13
CA LEU A 216 -16.96 -2.38 0.14
C LEU A 216 -18.05 -2.54 1.21
N THR A 217 -19.02 -1.61 1.27
CA THR A 217 -20.16 -1.69 2.19
C THR A 217 -21.01 -2.94 1.91
N LYS A 218 -21.31 -3.20 0.64
CA LYS A 218 -22.06 -4.41 0.22
C LYS A 218 -21.29 -5.70 0.49
N TRP A 219 -19.97 -5.68 0.30
CA TRP A 219 -19.10 -6.82 0.60
C TRP A 219 -19.12 -7.20 2.10
N GLY A 220 -19.29 -6.23 2.98
CA GLY A 220 -19.65 -6.45 4.39
C GLY A 220 -18.54 -7.00 5.27
N ARG A 221 -17.26 -6.88 4.92
CA ARG A 221 -16.15 -7.31 5.78
C ARG A 221 -15.59 -6.15 6.60
N PRO A 222 -15.26 -6.37 7.91
CA PRO A 222 -14.87 -5.30 8.83
C PRO A 222 -13.40 -4.90 8.70
N ILE A 223 -12.97 -4.54 7.49
CA ILE A 223 -11.66 -3.93 7.25
C ILE A 223 -11.63 -2.50 7.80
N ASN A 224 -10.44 -1.91 7.88
CA ASN A 224 -10.32 -0.49 8.16
C ASN A 224 -10.42 0.31 6.84
N LEU A 225 -11.19 1.39 6.87
CA LEU A 225 -11.27 2.34 5.77
C LEU A 225 -10.57 3.64 6.16
N ALA A 226 -9.74 4.15 5.25
CA ALA A 226 -9.12 5.47 5.34
C ALA A 226 -9.56 6.33 4.16
N ILE A 227 -9.88 7.59 4.44
CA ILE A 227 -10.22 8.59 3.40
C ILE A 227 -9.11 9.60 3.28
N SER A 228 -8.48 9.66 2.12
CA SER A 228 -7.58 10.75 1.73
C SER A 228 -8.40 12.02 1.49
N LEU A 229 -8.65 12.78 2.56
CA LEU A 229 -9.49 13.97 2.53
C LEU A 229 -8.69 15.21 2.09
N HIS A 230 -7.61 15.51 2.77
CA HIS A 230 -6.57 16.50 2.49
C HIS A 230 -7.01 17.96 2.40
N ALA A 231 -8.31 18.25 2.47
CA ALA A 231 -8.84 19.59 2.55
C ALA A 231 -10.22 19.60 3.25
N PRO A 232 -10.58 20.66 3.99
CA PRO A 232 -11.86 20.72 4.68
C PRO A 232 -12.97 21.40 3.84
N THR A 233 -12.66 21.88 2.63
CA THR A 233 -13.61 22.51 1.71
C THR A 233 -13.48 21.95 0.30
N ASP A 234 -14.59 21.89 -0.42
CA ASP A 234 -14.61 21.41 -1.80
C ASP A 234 -13.76 22.26 -2.74
N GLU A 235 -13.71 23.57 -2.50
CA GLU A 235 -12.91 24.49 -3.30
C GLU A 235 -11.42 24.13 -3.21
N LEU A 236 -10.89 24.02 -2.00
CA LEU A 236 -9.50 23.68 -1.80
C LEU A 236 -9.21 22.25 -2.25
N ARG A 237 -10.12 21.31 -1.93
CA ARG A 237 -9.95 19.92 -2.31
C ARG A 237 -9.89 19.76 -3.82
N SER A 238 -10.71 20.47 -4.58
CA SER A 238 -10.68 20.42 -6.05
C SER A 238 -9.37 20.96 -6.64
N LYS A 239 -8.72 21.92 -5.99
CA LYS A 239 -7.41 22.44 -6.43
C LYS A 239 -6.30 21.39 -6.29
N ILE A 240 -6.28 20.59 -5.22
CA ILE A 240 -5.22 19.63 -4.94
C ILE A 240 -5.58 18.19 -5.32
N MET A 241 -6.87 17.84 -5.39
CA MET A 241 -7.40 16.51 -5.71
C MET A 241 -8.53 16.61 -6.74
N PRO A 242 -8.25 16.47 -8.04
CA PRO A 242 -9.26 16.63 -9.11
C PRO A 242 -10.48 15.73 -8.99
N ILE A 243 -10.36 14.57 -8.32
CA ILE A 243 -11.47 13.64 -8.06
C ILE A 243 -12.64 14.31 -7.33
N ASN A 244 -12.38 15.39 -6.56
CA ASN A 244 -13.41 16.16 -5.87
C ASN A 244 -14.41 16.85 -6.82
N ASN A 245 -14.04 17.04 -8.10
CA ASN A 245 -14.97 17.53 -9.10
C ASN A 245 -16.09 16.53 -9.39
N LYS A 246 -15.79 15.23 -9.23
CA LYS A 246 -16.75 14.14 -9.43
C LYS A 246 -17.46 13.75 -8.13
N TYR A 247 -16.75 13.71 -7.02
CA TYR A 247 -17.28 13.30 -5.72
C TYR A 247 -16.93 14.34 -4.65
N LYS A 248 -17.93 15.14 -4.25
CA LYS A 248 -17.81 16.19 -3.24
C LYS A 248 -17.60 15.59 -1.86
N ILE A 249 -17.02 16.39 -0.94
CA ILE A 249 -16.68 15.98 0.43
C ILE A 249 -17.87 15.32 1.13
N ASP A 250 -19.06 15.91 1.06
CA ASP A 250 -20.25 15.38 1.72
C ASP A 250 -20.62 13.99 1.23
N ALA A 251 -20.57 13.74 -0.09
CA ALA A 251 -20.87 12.44 -0.67
C ALA A 251 -19.83 11.38 -0.27
N VAL A 252 -18.54 11.76 -0.22
CA VAL A 252 -17.44 10.89 0.19
C VAL A 252 -17.58 10.53 1.67
N LEU A 253 -17.76 11.53 2.55
CA LEU A 253 -17.87 11.30 3.99
C LEU A 253 -19.14 10.53 4.34
N SER A 254 -20.28 10.83 3.69
CA SER A 254 -21.53 10.08 3.89
C SER A 254 -21.33 8.60 3.61
N ALA A 255 -20.77 8.22 2.45
CA ALA A 255 -20.52 6.82 2.12
C ALA A 255 -19.49 6.18 3.06
N ALA A 256 -18.44 6.89 3.45
CA ALA A 256 -17.40 6.38 4.32
C ALA A 256 -17.90 6.16 5.76
N PHE A 257 -18.73 7.05 6.28
CA PHE A 257 -19.35 6.86 7.61
C PHE A 257 -20.42 5.76 7.59
N GLU A 258 -21.15 5.59 6.50
CA GLU A 258 -22.06 4.45 6.33
C GLU A 258 -21.30 3.12 6.48
N PHE A 259 -20.19 2.95 5.77
CA PHE A 259 -19.31 1.79 5.89
C PHE A 259 -18.78 1.62 7.32
N SER A 260 -18.26 2.69 7.91
CA SER A 260 -17.63 2.67 9.23
C SER A 260 -18.63 2.31 10.35
N ASN A 261 -19.85 2.86 10.28
CA ASN A 261 -20.91 2.63 11.24
C ASN A 261 -21.44 1.18 11.15
N LEU A 262 -21.59 0.64 9.92
CA LEU A 262 -21.99 -0.75 9.71
C LEU A 262 -21.09 -1.75 10.46
N HIS A 263 -19.79 -1.45 10.53
CA HIS A 263 -18.81 -2.31 11.17
C HIS A 263 -18.41 -1.88 12.58
N ASN A 264 -19.04 -0.83 13.13
CA ASN A 264 -18.66 -0.20 14.40
C ASN A 264 -17.13 0.08 14.46
N ARG A 265 -16.60 0.69 13.39
CA ARG A 265 -15.19 1.01 13.25
C ARG A 265 -14.98 2.52 13.23
N GLN A 266 -13.85 2.98 13.74
CA GLN A 266 -13.42 4.37 13.62
C GLN A 266 -12.94 4.63 12.19
N LEU A 267 -13.49 5.64 11.52
CA LEU A 267 -13.04 6.07 10.20
C LEU A 267 -11.68 6.78 10.31
N MET A 268 -10.72 6.41 9.48
CA MET A 268 -9.46 7.14 9.38
C MET A 268 -9.55 8.24 8.33
N ILE A 269 -9.20 9.46 8.71
CA ILE A 269 -9.08 10.62 7.83
C ILE A 269 -7.61 10.93 7.64
N GLU A 270 -7.08 10.66 6.47
CA GLU A 270 -5.72 11.03 6.10
C GLU A 270 -5.71 12.49 5.63
N TYR A 271 -4.86 13.32 6.22
CA TYR A 271 -4.79 14.75 5.94
C TYR A 271 -3.34 15.17 5.77
N ILE A 272 -2.91 15.34 4.52
CA ILE A 272 -1.59 15.83 4.18
C ILE A 272 -1.51 17.34 4.47
N LEU A 273 -0.42 17.78 5.06
CA LEU A 273 -0.18 19.19 5.38
C LEU A 273 0.76 19.77 4.32
N LEU A 274 0.27 20.77 3.59
CA LEU A 274 0.93 21.36 2.44
C LEU A 274 1.18 22.84 2.68
N ALA A 275 2.35 23.30 2.22
CA ALA A 275 2.67 24.69 2.06
C ALA A 275 3.27 24.91 0.64
N VAL A 276 3.32 26.16 0.21
CA VAL A 276 3.93 26.59 -1.06
C VAL A 276 4.92 27.70 -0.77
N ARG A 277 5.77 28.05 -1.74
CA ARG A 277 6.54 29.28 -1.70
C ARG A 277 5.82 30.33 -2.51
N ASP A 278 5.74 31.54 -1.97
CA ASP A 278 5.24 32.70 -2.70
C ASP A 278 6.31 33.25 -3.68
N ASP A 279 5.99 34.31 -4.40
CA ASP A 279 6.87 34.96 -5.37
C ASP A 279 8.16 35.54 -4.72
N ASN A 280 8.16 35.78 -3.42
CA ASN A 280 9.31 36.27 -2.64
C ASN A 280 10.14 35.11 -2.06
N GLY A 281 9.68 33.87 -2.19
CA GLY A 281 10.29 32.67 -1.64
C GLY A 281 9.87 32.35 -0.19
N ASP A 282 8.95 33.15 0.38
CA ASP A 282 8.40 32.91 1.72
C ASP A 282 7.43 31.73 1.72
N VAL A 283 7.38 31.00 2.85
CA VAL A 283 6.54 29.82 2.99
C VAL A 283 5.11 30.22 3.40
N GLU A 284 4.16 29.96 2.52
CA GLU A 284 2.73 30.15 2.76
C GLU A 284 2.02 28.81 3.02
N LEU A 285 1.19 28.74 4.07
CA LEU A 285 0.41 27.55 4.40
C LEU A 285 -0.76 27.41 3.44
N LEU A 286 -0.85 26.29 2.72
CA LEU A 286 -1.89 26.06 1.72
C LEU A 286 -3.20 25.52 2.33
N ASN A 287 -3.11 24.42 3.08
CA ASN A 287 -4.28 23.68 3.62
C ASN A 287 -4.21 23.47 5.14
N CYS A 288 -3.21 24.02 5.81
CA CYS A 288 -2.93 23.78 7.23
C CYS A 288 -2.91 25.07 8.06
N THR A 289 -3.68 26.06 7.65
CA THR A 289 -3.91 27.29 8.46
C THR A 289 -4.82 26.99 9.64
N PRO A 290 -4.78 27.81 10.73
CA PRO A 290 -5.72 27.68 11.83
C PRO A 290 -7.19 27.69 11.40
N GLU A 291 -7.55 28.52 10.41
CA GLU A 291 -8.90 28.57 9.85
C GLU A 291 -9.33 27.23 9.25
N TYR A 292 -8.45 26.56 8.52
CA TYR A 292 -8.74 25.23 7.96
C TYR A 292 -8.79 24.14 9.04
N ALA A 293 -8.07 24.28 10.15
CA ALA A 293 -8.22 23.38 11.28
C ALA A 293 -9.62 23.51 11.94
N GLU A 294 -10.13 24.73 12.09
CA GLU A 294 -11.50 24.95 12.59
C GLU A 294 -12.54 24.37 11.62
N LYS A 295 -12.43 24.66 10.32
CA LYS A 295 -13.34 24.09 9.30
C LYS A 295 -13.31 22.56 9.29
N LEU A 296 -12.14 21.93 9.43
CA LEU A 296 -12.01 20.48 9.52
C LEU A 296 -12.66 19.96 10.81
N SER A 297 -12.49 20.66 11.92
CA SER A 297 -13.13 20.32 13.18
C SER A 297 -14.65 20.34 13.09
N ASP A 298 -15.21 21.39 12.47
CA ASP A 298 -16.67 21.51 12.26
C ASP A 298 -17.21 20.39 11.38
N LEU A 299 -16.49 20.06 10.30
CA LEU A 299 -16.84 18.98 9.37
C LEU A 299 -16.90 17.60 10.05
N LEU A 300 -16.01 17.36 11.02
CA LEU A 300 -15.85 16.07 11.69
C LEU A 300 -16.47 15.99 13.09
N ARG A 301 -17.04 17.09 13.59
CA ARG A 301 -17.63 17.18 14.92
C ARG A 301 -18.68 16.10 15.17
N GLY A 302 -18.52 15.36 16.28
CA GLY A 302 -19.45 14.28 16.67
C GLY A 302 -19.36 13.02 15.83
N LYS A 303 -18.42 12.91 14.91
CA LYS A 303 -18.22 11.73 14.09
C LYS A 303 -17.17 10.79 14.72
N ASN A 304 -17.39 9.48 14.61
CA ASN A 304 -16.42 8.48 15.07
C ASN A 304 -15.26 8.35 14.06
N CYS A 305 -14.30 9.25 14.15
CA CYS A 305 -13.14 9.28 13.27
C CYS A 305 -11.85 9.62 14.00
N MET A 306 -10.73 9.35 13.35
CA MET A 306 -9.39 9.78 13.74
C MET A 306 -8.73 10.48 12.56
N VAL A 307 -8.09 11.61 12.80
CA VAL A 307 -7.31 12.33 11.79
C VAL A 307 -5.83 11.98 11.91
N ASN A 308 -5.26 11.46 10.83
CA ASN A 308 -3.82 11.28 10.66
C ASN A 308 -3.27 12.48 9.89
N LEU A 309 -2.53 13.33 10.55
CA LEU A 309 -1.81 14.45 9.94
C LEU A 309 -0.51 13.92 9.33
N ILE A 310 -0.30 14.20 8.07
CA ILE A 310 0.87 13.75 7.31
C ILE A 310 1.64 15.00 6.87
N PRO A 311 2.76 15.39 7.52
CA PRO A 311 3.65 16.39 6.94
C PRO A 311 4.02 15.94 5.52
N TRP A 312 4.07 16.89 4.57
CA TRP A 312 4.34 16.52 3.19
C TRP A 312 5.78 16.04 3.02
N ASN A 313 5.94 14.90 2.38
CA ASN A 313 7.25 14.37 2.02
C ASN A 313 7.66 14.91 0.64
N ALA A 314 8.86 15.47 0.54
CA ALA A 314 9.34 16.10 -0.67
C ALA A 314 9.30 15.16 -1.89
N VAL A 315 8.79 15.68 -2.99
CA VAL A 315 8.75 15.06 -4.31
C VAL A 315 9.33 16.07 -5.28
N ASP A 316 10.47 15.75 -5.91
CA ASP A 316 11.27 16.70 -6.68
C ASP A 316 10.47 17.39 -7.82
N GLU A 317 9.44 16.69 -8.36
CA GLU A 317 8.62 17.18 -9.46
C GLU A 317 7.35 17.91 -8.99
N ARG A 318 7.29 18.33 -7.72
CA ARG A 318 6.13 19.00 -7.12
C ARG A 318 6.54 20.25 -6.36
N ASP A 319 5.86 21.36 -6.62
CA ASP A 319 6.17 22.68 -6.08
C ASP A 319 5.59 22.92 -4.67
N PHE A 320 5.50 21.87 -3.84
CA PHE A 320 5.08 22.00 -2.46
C PHE A 320 6.28 22.03 -1.53
N VAL A 321 6.07 22.52 -0.32
CA VAL A 321 7.02 22.43 0.78
C VAL A 321 6.31 21.91 2.03
N SER A 322 7.08 21.28 2.92
CA SER A 322 6.54 20.84 4.22
C SER A 322 6.34 22.05 5.13
N PRO A 323 5.19 22.16 5.80
CA PRO A 323 5.00 23.20 6.82
C PRO A 323 6.02 23.03 7.97
N SER A 324 6.29 24.14 8.69
CA SER A 324 7.14 24.07 9.89
C SER A 324 6.50 23.20 10.97
N GLY A 325 7.32 22.58 11.82
CA GLY A 325 6.84 21.76 12.94
C GLY A 325 5.86 22.53 13.83
N ASN A 326 6.08 23.83 14.07
CA ASN A 326 5.18 24.69 14.85
C ASN A 326 3.79 24.82 14.16
N ALA A 327 3.75 24.96 12.84
CA ALA A 327 2.48 25.02 12.11
C ALA A 327 1.73 23.68 12.19
N VAL A 328 2.45 22.56 12.06
CA VAL A 328 1.89 21.20 12.19
C VAL A 328 1.29 20.99 13.58
N HIS A 329 2.02 21.32 14.65
CA HIS A 329 1.52 21.18 16.02
C HIS A 329 0.34 22.12 16.30
N ARG A 330 0.41 23.37 15.84
CA ARG A 330 -0.71 24.32 16.01
C ARG A 330 -1.98 23.81 15.34
N PHE A 331 -1.88 23.23 14.15
CA PHE A 331 -3.02 22.62 13.46
C PHE A 331 -3.57 21.42 14.27
N GLN A 332 -2.71 20.56 14.78
CA GLN A 332 -3.09 19.44 15.65
C GLN A 332 -3.79 19.91 16.93
N ASP A 333 -3.25 20.92 17.61
CA ASP A 333 -3.77 21.43 18.87
C ASP A 333 -5.20 21.98 18.71
N ILE A 334 -5.48 22.65 17.61
CA ILE A 334 -6.83 23.13 17.29
C ILE A 334 -7.80 21.96 17.13
N LEU A 335 -7.43 20.93 16.38
CA LEU A 335 -8.26 19.72 16.21
C LEU A 335 -8.53 19.03 17.55
N ILE A 336 -7.50 18.85 18.38
CA ILE A 336 -7.62 18.21 19.70
C ILE A 336 -8.51 19.05 20.63
N LYS A 337 -8.32 20.38 20.65
CA LYS A 337 -9.14 21.31 21.42
C LYS A 337 -10.62 21.22 21.05
N ASN A 338 -10.90 20.98 19.78
CA ASN A 338 -12.26 20.77 19.26
C ASN A 338 -12.76 19.31 19.41
N GLY A 339 -12.04 18.47 20.15
CA GLY A 339 -12.46 17.09 20.46
C GLY A 339 -12.22 16.08 19.32
N ILE A 340 -11.41 16.41 18.33
CA ILE A 340 -11.08 15.51 17.23
C ILE A 340 -9.84 14.68 17.61
N HIS A 341 -9.98 13.36 17.66
CA HIS A 341 -8.85 12.46 17.87
C HIS A 341 -7.84 12.60 16.71
N THR A 342 -6.64 13.10 17.00
CA THR A 342 -5.67 13.49 15.98
C THR A 342 -4.28 12.97 16.32
N ARG A 343 -3.57 12.46 15.31
CA ARG A 343 -2.17 12.02 15.40
C ARG A 343 -1.35 12.61 14.28
N ILE A 344 -0.11 12.97 14.56
CA ILE A 344 0.89 13.26 13.53
C ILE A 344 1.54 11.92 13.18
N ARG A 345 1.52 11.57 11.89
CA ARG A 345 2.14 10.34 11.39
C ARG A 345 3.67 10.48 11.45
N ARG A 346 4.33 9.52 12.08
CA ARG A 346 5.80 9.44 12.04
C ARG A 346 6.24 9.06 10.63
N GLU A 347 7.17 9.80 10.11
CA GLU A 347 7.83 9.49 8.84
C GLU A 347 8.62 8.18 8.98
N ARG A 348 8.59 7.35 7.93
CA ARG A 348 9.35 6.11 7.84
C ARG A 348 9.91 5.95 6.43
N GLY A 349 11.19 5.58 6.34
CA GLY A 349 11.86 5.34 5.05
C GLY A 349 11.89 6.56 4.14
N ASN A 350 11.97 7.77 4.71
CA ASN A 350 12.06 9.00 3.93
C ASN A 350 13.39 9.06 3.17
N ASP A 351 14.46 8.54 3.78
CA ASP A 351 15.80 8.41 3.21
C ASP A 351 15.88 7.52 1.97
N ILE A 352 14.91 6.61 1.80
CA ILE A 352 14.81 5.72 0.64
C ILE A 352 13.62 6.06 -0.28
N GLY A 353 12.97 7.21 -0.07
CA GLY A 353 11.80 7.64 -0.86
C GLY A 353 10.62 6.66 -0.79
N SER A 354 10.37 6.08 0.40
CA SER A 354 9.28 5.12 0.62
C SER A 354 8.11 5.70 1.42
N ALA A 355 8.16 6.98 1.77
CA ALA A 355 7.08 7.65 2.46
C ALA A 355 5.85 7.84 1.56
N CYS A 356 4.69 8.07 2.19
CA CYS A 356 3.44 8.27 1.45
C CYS A 356 3.56 9.42 0.44
N GLY A 357 3.09 9.18 -0.78
CA GLY A 357 3.17 10.13 -1.89
C GLY A 357 4.48 10.14 -2.66
N GLN A 358 5.53 9.46 -2.17
CA GLN A 358 6.85 9.41 -2.81
C GLN A 358 7.05 8.23 -3.77
N LEU A 359 6.16 7.22 -3.73
CA LEU A 359 6.29 6.04 -4.58
C LEU A 359 6.22 6.42 -6.06
N ARG A 360 7.32 6.24 -6.76
CA ARG A 360 7.47 6.58 -8.18
C ARG A 360 8.50 5.68 -8.86
N LEU A 361 8.32 5.48 -10.16
CA LEU A 361 9.21 4.69 -11.01
C LEU A 361 10.42 5.55 -11.43
N LYS A 362 11.49 5.56 -10.63
CA LYS A 362 12.76 6.25 -11.02
C LYS A 362 13.59 5.49 -12.06
N HIS A 363 13.38 4.20 -12.26
CA HIS A 363 14.31 3.35 -13.02
C HIS A 363 14.22 3.51 -14.56
N LYS A 364 13.13 4.05 -15.12
CA LYS A 364 12.99 4.25 -16.58
C LYS A 364 13.70 5.51 -17.11
N SER A 365 14.17 6.39 -16.24
CA SER A 365 14.84 7.65 -16.62
C SER A 365 16.37 7.63 -16.50
N GLU A 366 16.94 6.54 -15.98
CA GLU A 366 18.40 6.38 -15.79
C GLU A 366 19.02 5.37 -16.79
N GLN A 367 18.27 4.88 -17.76
CA GLN A 367 18.72 4.12 -18.95
C GLN A 367 18.51 4.96 -20.22
#